data_1c4001e2cc87c863cdf6f08cd264b174
#
_entry.id   1c4001e2cc87c863cdf6f08cd264b174
#
_cell.length_a   1.000
_cell.length_b   1.000
_cell.length_c   1.000
_cell.angle_alpha   90.00
_cell.angle_beta   90.00
_cell.angle_gamma   90.00
#
_symmetry.space_group_name_H-M   'P 1'
#
loop_
_entity.id
_entity.type
_entity.pdbx_description
1 polymer ?
#
loop_
_entity_poly.entity_id
_entity_poly.type
_entity_poly.pdbx_seq_one_letter_code
_entity_poly.pdbx_strand_id
1 'polypeptide(L)'
;MAGFIEGKVVAVTGGGRGIGRAIALACAEHGARVVVNDLGVALDGSDPTSSVAQSVVDEIVAAGGSAVASGDDVTAMDGGENIVRAALDEYGRLDGVVCVAGILRERMLFNLSEDDWDSVVATHLKGTFTLFRAASAVMRKQGSGRLIGFASGAFTGSVAQANYSAAKGGIISLVRSAALGLHRYGITANAIAPVARTRMSELVPFAIEDMGGPEDVAPMAVYLLSDAAADVTGQVYTVAGSKVAVWAQPRELRTMYGAGRWTPQELAERLPVAVGQDRMPSLDLIAQRAAAAQTGARPNA
;
A
#
# COMPACT_ATOMS: atom_id res chain seq x y z
N MET A 1 16.33 24.58 -10.43
CA MET A 1 14.90 24.47 -10.79
C MET A 1 14.16 24.13 -9.51
N ALA A 2 12.94 24.66 -9.30
CA ALA A 2 12.13 24.26 -8.15
C ALA A 2 11.87 22.73 -8.19
N GLY A 3 11.83 22.09 -7.03
CA GLY A 3 11.55 20.67 -6.92
C GLY A 3 10.12 20.32 -7.38
N PHE A 4 9.88 19.07 -7.78
CA PHE A 4 8.60 18.64 -8.34
C PHE A 4 7.42 18.75 -7.34
N ILE A 5 7.72 18.69 -6.03
CA ILE A 5 6.77 18.86 -4.91
C ILE A 5 7.31 19.89 -3.90
N GLU A 6 7.93 20.95 -4.43
CA GLU A 6 8.55 22.02 -3.65
C GLU A 6 7.60 22.63 -2.60
N GLY A 7 8.06 22.75 -1.37
CA GLY A 7 7.34 23.33 -0.25
C GLY A 7 6.18 22.50 0.31
N LYS A 8 5.85 21.33 -0.28
CA LYS A 8 4.85 20.41 0.29
C LYS A 8 5.38 19.76 1.57
N VAL A 9 4.48 19.39 2.46
CA VAL A 9 4.77 18.62 3.69
C VAL A 9 4.17 17.24 3.55
N VAL A 10 5.01 16.20 3.67
CA VAL A 10 4.64 14.80 3.45
C VAL A 10 5.00 13.95 4.65
N ALA A 11 4.08 13.14 5.15
CA ALA A 11 4.36 12.13 6.15
C ALA A 11 4.46 10.74 5.48
N VAL A 12 5.54 10.00 5.80
CA VAL A 12 5.80 8.65 5.27
C VAL A 12 5.90 7.67 6.42
N THR A 13 4.97 6.72 6.54
CA THR A 13 5.04 5.65 7.55
C THR A 13 5.83 4.45 7.01
N GLY A 14 6.55 3.74 7.90
CA GLY A 14 7.54 2.75 7.47
C GLY A 14 8.69 3.42 6.70
N GLY A 15 8.94 4.72 6.98
CA GLY A 15 9.88 5.57 6.25
C GLY A 15 11.35 5.31 6.54
N GLY A 16 11.66 4.46 7.50
CA GLY A 16 13.04 4.24 7.94
C GLY A 16 13.82 3.22 7.10
N ARG A 17 13.15 2.38 6.30
CA ARG A 17 13.80 1.32 5.50
C ARG A 17 13.09 1.07 4.17
N GLY A 18 13.78 0.39 3.25
CA GLY A 18 13.22 -0.11 1.98
C GLY A 18 12.48 0.96 1.19
N ILE A 19 11.26 0.62 0.72
CA ILE A 19 10.45 1.51 -0.13
C ILE A 19 10.09 2.81 0.59
N GLY A 20 9.72 2.76 1.88
CA GLY A 20 9.36 3.97 2.64
C GLY A 20 10.54 4.94 2.76
N ARG A 21 11.76 4.43 3.03
CA ARG A 21 12.98 5.24 3.03
C ARG A 21 13.25 5.86 1.66
N ALA A 22 13.18 5.06 0.59
CA ALA A 22 13.40 5.58 -0.77
C ALA A 22 12.41 6.70 -1.13
N ILE A 23 11.14 6.56 -0.72
CA ILE A 23 10.13 7.60 -0.91
C ILE A 23 10.42 8.85 -0.08
N ALA A 24 10.81 8.69 1.20
CA ALA A 24 11.13 9.83 2.06
C ALA A 24 12.30 10.65 1.49
N LEU A 25 13.36 9.97 1.04
CA LEU A 25 14.52 10.62 0.39
C LEU A 25 14.12 11.32 -0.91
N ALA A 26 13.37 10.64 -1.79
CA ALA A 26 12.91 11.23 -3.05
C ALA A 26 11.98 12.43 -2.82
N CYS A 27 11.09 12.39 -1.82
CA CYS A 27 10.28 13.55 -1.47
C CYS A 27 11.14 14.76 -1.07
N ALA A 28 12.16 14.55 -0.24
CA ALA A 28 13.08 15.61 0.16
C ALA A 28 13.91 16.14 -1.00
N GLU A 29 14.44 15.27 -1.87
CA GLU A 29 15.17 15.64 -3.10
C GLU A 29 14.31 16.51 -4.04
N HIS A 30 13.01 16.25 -4.08
CA HIS A 30 12.05 17.03 -4.86
C HIS A 30 11.46 18.24 -4.10
N GLY A 31 12.06 18.66 -2.99
CA GLY A 31 11.77 19.91 -2.28
C GLY A 31 10.66 19.82 -1.22
N ALA A 32 10.20 18.62 -0.88
CA ALA A 32 9.26 18.47 0.23
C ALA A 32 9.95 18.48 1.59
N ARG A 33 9.20 18.89 2.63
CA ARG A 33 9.53 18.69 4.04
C ARG A 33 8.88 17.38 4.50
N VAL A 34 9.64 16.51 5.20
CA VAL A 34 9.22 15.14 5.42
C VAL A 34 9.09 14.80 6.91
N VAL A 35 7.96 14.23 7.29
CA VAL A 35 7.84 13.50 8.56
C VAL A 35 8.14 12.02 8.27
N VAL A 36 9.26 11.53 8.77
CA VAL A 36 9.67 10.13 8.65
C VAL A 36 9.17 9.38 9.87
N ASN A 37 8.14 8.57 9.68
CA ASN A 37 7.63 7.71 10.76
C ASN A 37 8.08 6.27 10.57
N ASP A 38 8.68 5.68 11.61
CA ASP A 38 9.03 4.26 11.66
C ASP A 38 9.13 3.81 13.13
N LEU A 39 8.42 2.74 13.50
CA LEU A 39 8.51 2.14 14.83
C LEU A 39 9.82 1.35 15.01
N GLY A 40 10.53 1.07 13.91
CA GLY A 40 11.83 0.40 13.92
C GLY A 40 11.78 -1.09 14.18
N VAL A 41 10.63 -1.74 14.01
CA VAL A 41 10.42 -3.16 14.30
C VAL A 41 11.11 -4.10 13.30
N ALA A 42 11.29 -5.36 13.71
CA ALA A 42 11.66 -6.46 12.82
C ALA A 42 10.54 -6.78 11.82
N LEU A 43 10.75 -7.72 10.87
CA LEU A 43 9.77 -8.07 9.84
C LEU A 43 8.46 -8.63 10.39
N ASP A 44 8.52 -9.31 11.52
CA ASP A 44 7.37 -9.91 12.22
C ASP A 44 6.67 -8.94 13.20
N GLY A 45 7.22 -7.73 13.36
CA GLY A 45 6.69 -6.69 14.24
C GLY A 45 7.33 -6.66 15.63
N SER A 46 8.37 -7.47 15.91
CA SER A 46 9.09 -7.48 17.19
C SER A 46 10.17 -6.38 17.28
N ASP A 47 10.73 -6.21 18.47
CA ASP A 47 11.94 -5.42 18.76
C ASP A 47 11.94 -3.97 18.22
N PRO A 48 11.05 -3.09 18.70
CA PRO A 48 11.01 -1.69 18.24
C PRO A 48 12.28 -0.91 18.62
N THR A 49 12.78 -0.07 17.70
CA THR A 49 13.93 0.82 17.94
C THR A 49 13.73 2.18 17.31
N SER A 50 13.83 3.23 18.08
CA SER A 50 13.56 4.62 17.63
C SER A 50 14.64 5.19 16.68
N SER A 51 15.79 4.53 16.54
CA SER A 51 16.92 5.08 15.74
C SER A 51 16.71 5.02 14.22
N VAL A 52 15.77 4.21 13.74
CA VAL A 52 15.60 3.93 12.31
C VAL A 52 15.04 5.12 11.55
N ALA A 53 14.00 5.78 12.07
CA ALA A 53 13.44 6.99 11.49
C ALA A 53 14.46 8.16 11.54
N GLN A 54 15.15 8.31 12.68
CA GLN A 54 16.14 9.37 12.87
C GLN A 54 17.29 9.26 11.88
N SER A 55 17.79 8.07 11.58
CA SER A 55 18.86 7.88 10.59
C SER A 55 18.49 8.42 9.20
N VAL A 56 17.23 8.28 8.77
CA VAL A 56 16.77 8.83 7.49
C VAL A 56 16.61 10.35 7.56
N VAL A 57 16.15 10.88 8.69
CA VAL A 57 16.11 12.32 8.93
C VAL A 57 17.51 12.94 8.83
N ASP A 58 18.50 12.33 9.50
CA ASP A 58 19.88 12.81 9.47
C ASP A 58 20.45 12.82 8.04
N GLU A 59 20.13 11.81 7.24
CA GLU A 59 20.52 11.73 5.82
C GLU A 59 19.86 12.85 4.97
N ILE A 60 18.55 13.08 5.16
CA ILE A 60 17.83 14.15 4.47
C ILE A 60 18.44 15.53 4.83
N VAL A 61 18.71 15.76 6.12
CA VAL A 61 19.27 17.03 6.59
C VAL A 61 20.70 17.22 6.08
N ALA A 62 21.52 16.17 6.08
CA ALA A 62 22.88 16.21 5.54
C ALA A 62 22.90 16.53 4.03
N ALA A 63 21.85 16.13 3.30
CA ALA A 63 21.65 16.47 1.88
C ALA A 63 21.06 17.90 1.67
N GLY A 64 20.79 18.65 2.74
CA GLY A 64 20.24 20.01 2.68
C GLY A 64 18.70 20.06 2.65
N GLY A 65 18.03 18.95 2.84
CA GLY A 65 16.56 18.87 2.97
C GLY A 65 16.09 19.17 4.40
N SER A 66 14.78 19.04 4.62
CA SER A 66 14.14 19.24 5.92
C SER A 66 13.27 18.05 6.28
N ALA A 67 13.53 17.43 7.43
CA ALA A 67 12.75 16.31 7.92
C ALA A 67 12.72 16.25 9.46
N VAL A 68 11.69 15.58 10.00
CA VAL A 68 11.56 15.24 11.43
C VAL A 68 11.17 13.78 11.58
N ALA A 69 11.62 13.17 12.67
CA ALA A 69 11.31 11.77 12.97
C ALA A 69 10.05 11.64 13.84
N SER A 70 9.30 10.55 13.65
CA SER A 70 8.24 10.07 14.53
C SER A 70 8.42 8.57 14.78
N GLY A 71 8.31 8.14 16.03
CA GLY A 71 8.29 6.75 16.44
C GLY A 71 6.90 6.26 16.83
N ASP A 72 5.84 6.95 16.41
CA ASP A 72 4.47 6.64 16.78
C ASP A 72 3.95 5.38 16.11
N ASP A 73 3.15 4.60 16.85
CA ASP A 73 2.55 3.36 16.38
C ASP A 73 1.31 3.65 15.50
N VAL A 74 1.40 3.33 14.21
CA VAL A 74 0.29 3.50 13.26
C VAL A 74 -0.95 2.67 13.62
N THR A 75 -0.83 1.61 14.40
CA THR A 75 -1.97 0.77 14.78
C THR A 75 -2.89 1.43 15.80
N ALA A 76 -2.41 2.46 16.51
CA ALA A 76 -3.15 3.25 17.48
C ALA A 76 -3.75 4.51 16.83
N MET A 77 -4.95 4.92 17.29
CA MET A 77 -5.61 6.12 16.74
C MET A 77 -4.82 7.40 17.06
N ASP A 78 -4.31 7.49 18.27
CA ASP A 78 -3.45 8.58 18.73
C ASP A 78 -2.09 8.59 18.02
N GLY A 79 -1.55 7.42 17.66
CA GLY A 79 -0.35 7.33 16.85
C GLY A 79 -0.51 8.00 15.48
N GLY A 80 -1.61 7.73 14.77
CA GLY A 80 -1.94 8.42 13.52
C GLY A 80 -2.13 9.94 13.71
N GLU A 81 -2.75 10.36 14.80
CA GLU A 81 -2.93 11.77 15.16
C GLU A 81 -1.61 12.47 15.51
N ASN A 82 -0.70 11.78 16.22
CA ASN A 82 0.63 12.29 16.56
C ASN A 82 1.52 12.49 15.34
N ILE A 83 1.52 11.56 14.39
CA ILE A 83 2.25 11.70 13.12
C ILE A 83 1.79 12.96 12.36
N VAL A 84 0.46 13.18 12.27
CA VAL A 84 -0.10 14.38 11.65
C VAL A 84 0.25 15.63 12.44
N ARG A 85 0.20 15.56 13.76
CA ARG A 85 0.57 16.68 14.65
C ARG A 85 2.02 17.08 14.48
N ALA A 86 2.95 16.11 14.36
CA ALA A 86 4.36 16.40 14.10
C ALA A 86 4.55 17.27 12.83
N ALA A 87 3.78 16.99 11.75
CA ALA A 87 3.82 17.82 10.55
C ALA A 87 3.27 19.22 10.78
N LEU A 88 2.19 19.35 11.58
CA LEU A 88 1.56 20.64 11.87
C LEU A 88 2.42 21.50 12.79
N ASP A 89 3.00 20.91 13.83
CA ASP A 89 3.81 21.61 14.82
C ASP A 89 5.13 22.12 14.20
N GLU A 90 5.75 21.33 13.33
CA GLU A 90 7.02 21.71 12.72
C GLU A 90 6.85 22.59 11.47
N TYR A 91 5.84 22.27 10.62
CA TYR A 91 5.71 22.87 9.29
C TYR A 91 4.40 23.63 9.06
N GLY A 92 3.45 23.60 9.98
CA GLY A 92 2.17 24.31 9.91
C GLY A 92 1.14 23.76 8.93
N ARG A 93 1.46 22.66 8.21
CA ARG A 93 0.57 22.06 7.20
C ARG A 93 0.87 20.59 6.97
N LEU A 94 -0.02 19.88 6.26
CA LEU A 94 0.21 18.52 5.77
C LEU A 94 -0.43 18.35 4.39
N ASP A 95 0.39 18.12 3.36
CA ASP A 95 -0.07 18.03 1.97
C ASP A 95 -0.20 16.61 1.47
N GLY A 96 0.57 15.67 2.02
CA GLY A 96 0.54 14.28 1.60
C GLY A 96 0.81 13.31 2.73
N VAL A 97 0.22 12.11 2.62
CA VAL A 97 0.59 10.96 3.46
C VAL A 97 0.83 9.73 2.59
N VAL A 98 1.88 8.97 2.94
CA VAL A 98 2.27 7.73 2.26
C VAL A 98 2.35 6.61 3.30
N CYS A 99 1.41 5.65 3.25
CA CYS A 99 1.27 4.60 4.24
C CYS A 99 1.99 3.33 3.77
N VAL A 100 3.29 3.20 4.09
CA VAL A 100 4.14 2.06 3.69
C VAL A 100 4.35 1.06 4.83
N ALA A 101 4.16 1.47 6.09
CA ALA A 101 4.36 0.62 7.26
C ALA A 101 3.68 -0.76 7.11
N GLY A 102 4.41 -1.82 7.45
CA GLY A 102 3.90 -3.17 7.30
C GLY A 102 4.81 -4.24 7.88
N ILE A 103 4.22 -5.38 8.21
CA ILE A 103 4.84 -6.59 8.72
C ILE A 103 4.38 -7.81 7.94
N LEU A 104 5.08 -8.94 8.05
CA LEU A 104 4.67 -10.22 7.48
C LEU A 104 4.58 -11.29 8.56
N ARG A 105 3.48 -12.04 8.55
CA ARG A 105 3.28 -13.25 9.34
C ARG A 105 2.58 -14.29 8.46
N GLU A 106 3.39 -15.05 7.75
CA GLU A 106 2.92 -15.97 6.72
C GLU A 106 2.60 -17.34 7.33
N ARG A 107 1.37 -17.80 7.15
CA ARG A 107 0.88 -19.13 7.56
C ARG A 107 -0.21 -19.57 6.60
N MET A 108 -0.29 -20.88 6.35
CA MET A 108 -1.47 -21.45 5.69
C MET A 108 -2.71 -21.11 6.52
N LEU A 109 -3.84 -20.84 5.87
CA LEU A 109 -5.07 -20.36 6.52
C LEU A 109 -5.47 -21.21 7.74
N PHE A 110 -5.33 -22.54 7.65
CA PHE A 110 -5.69 -23.47 8.73
C PHE A 110 -4.68 -23.48 9.91
N ASN A 111 -3.53 -22.81 9.78
CA ASN A 111 -2.51 -22.67 10.83
C ASN A 111 -2.34 -21.22 11.29
N LEU A 112 -3.11 -20.28 10.74
CA LEU A 112 -3.03 -18.87 11.07
C LEU A 112 -3.59 -18.62 12.47
N SER A 113 -2.80 -18.07 13.38
CA SER A 113 -3.26 -17.67 14.71
C SER A 113 -4.03 -16.35 14.67
N GLU A 114 -4.81 -16.09 15.72
CA GLU A 114 -5.47 -14.79 15.92
C GLU A 114 -4.46 -13.65 15.95
N ASP A 115 -3.33 -13.82 16.66
CA ASP A 115 -2.26 -12.82 16.75
C ASP A 115 -1.59 -12.57 15.38
N ASP A 116 -1.35 -13.62 14.56
CA ASP A 116 -0.84 -13.46 13.20
C ASP A 116 -1.83 -12.66 12.31
N TRP A 117 -3.13 -12.88 12.49
CA TRP A 117 -4.16 -12.14 11.78
C TRP A 117 -4.24 -10.69 12.25
N ASP A 118 -4.43 -10.48 13.55
CA ASP A 118 -4.68 -9.16 14.12
C ASP A 118 -3.49 -8.22 13.92
N SER A 119 -2.26 -8.70 14.14
CA SER A 119 -1.05 -7.89 13.96
C SER A 119 -0.89 -7.38 12.53
N VAL A 120 -1.12 -8.25 11.53
CA VAL A 120 -1.00 -7.88 10.12
C VAL A 120 -2.12 -6.92 9.71
N VAL A 121 -3.37 -7.20 10.07
CA VAL A 121 -4.52 -6.33 9.76
C VAL A 121 -4.39 -4.99 10.48
N ALA A 122 -3.96 -4.99 11.74
CA ALA A 122 -3.74 -3.75 12.50
C ALA A 122 -2.68 -2.88 11.86
N THR A 123 -1.52 -3.44 11.51
CA THR A 123 -0.42 -2.65 10.96
C THR A 123 -0.75 -2.11 9.56
N HIS A 124 -1.22 -2.97 8.65
CA HIS A 124 -1.45 -2.59 7.27
C HIS A 124 -2.75 -1.79 7.07
N LEU A 125 -3.90 -2.39 7.43
CA LEU A 125 -5.21 -1.81 7.12
C LEU A 125 -5.60 -0.74 8.12
N LYS A 126 -5.57 -1.06 9.42
CA LYS A 126 -5.90 -0.08 10.45
C LYS A 126 -4.88 1.06 10.49
N GLY A 127 -3.56 0.77 10.32
CA GLY A 127 -2.52 1.79 10.24
C GLY A 127 -2.72 2.76 9.08
N THR A 128 -3.12 2.29 7.90
CA THR A 128 -3.52 3.16 6.79
C THR A 128 -4.76 4.00 7.15
N PHE A 129 -5.76 3.38 7.81
CA PHE A 129 -6.98 4.08 8.22
C PHE A 129 -6.72 5.18 9.25
N THR A 130 -5.92 4.92 10.30
CA THR A 130 -5.64 5.91 11.36
C THR A 130 -5.02 7.17 10.79
N LEU A 131 -4.03 6.99 9.88
CA LEU A 131 -3.34 8.10 9.24
C LEU A 131 -4.24 8.83 8.23
N PHE A 132 -4.99 8.10 7.38
CA PHE A 132 -5.95 8.71 6.43
C PHE A 132 -7.02 9.52 7.16
N ARG A 133 -7.55 9.00 8.28
CA ARG A 133 -8.55 9.70 9.11
C ARG A 133 -7.97 11.00 9.67
N ALA A 134 -6.81 10.96 10.30
CA ALA A 134 -6.20 12.13 10.91
C ALA A 134 -5.81 13.18 9.84
N ALA A 135 -5.13 12.76 8.77
CA ALA A 135 -4.70 13.62 7.69
C ALA A 135 -5.88 14.27 6.94
N SER A 136 -6.92 13.49 6.62
CA SER A 136 -8.10 14.02 5.91
C SER A 136 -8.83 15.12 6.66
N ALA A 137 -8.82 15.09 7.99
CA ALA A 137 -9.42 16.13 8.81
C ALA A 137 -8.70 17.49 8.67
N VAL A 138 -7.38 17.47 8.53
CA VAL A 138 -6.53 18.65 8.27
C VAL A 138 -6.68 19.09 6.81
N MET A 139 -6.47 18.16 5.86
CA MET A 139 -6.50 18.42 4.42
C MET A 139 -7.85 18.99 3.97
N ARG A 140 -8.96 18.56 4.58
CA ARG A 140 -10.29 19.11 4.32
C ARG A 140 -10.37 20.61 4.64
N LYS A 141 -9.72 21.05 5.72
CA LYS A 141 -9.67 22.47 6.07
C LYS A 141 -8.74 23.25 5.14
N GLN A 142 -7.68 22.62 4.64
CA GLN A 142 -6.75 23.19 3.68
C GLN A 142 -7.34 23.28 2.26
N GLY A 143 -8.36 22.47 1.93
CA GLY A 143 -8.95 22.39 0.59
C GLY A 143 -8.07 21.60 -0.42
N SER A 144 -7.08 20.86 0.06
CA SER A 144 -6.19 20.06 -0.76
C SER A 144 -5.51 18.96 0.05
N GLY A 145 -5.15 17.85 -0.58
CA GLY A 145 -4.40 16.77 0.06
C GLY A 145 -4.18 15.56 -0.85
N ARG A 146 -3.21 14.72 -0.49
CA ARG A 146 -2.83 13.51 -1.21
C ARG A 146 -2.71 12.34 -0.24
N LEU A 147 -3.52 11.30 -0.44
CA LEU A 147 -3.52 10.09 0.38
C LEU A 147 -3.02 8.92 -0.47
N ILE A 148 -1.92 8.29 -0.07
CA ILE A 148 -1.33 7.15 -0.79
C ILE A 148 -1.29 5.94 0.13
N GLY A 149 -2.07 4.90 -0.20
CA GLY A 149 -2.03 3.59 0.44
C GLY A 149 -1.07 2.64 -0.29
N PHE A 150 -0.45 1.72 0.45
CA PHE A 150 0.39 0.69 -0.14
C PHE A 150 -0.34 -0.64 -0.16
N ALA A 151 -0.79 -1.04 -1.36
CA ALA A 151 -1.36 -2.35 -1.66
C ALA A 151 -0.26 -3.39 -1.97
N SER A 152 -0.62 -4.47 -2.61
CA SER A 152 0.26 -5.52 -3.15
C SER A 152 -0.53 -6.34 -4.16
N GLY A 153 0.09 -6.95 -5.14
CA GLY A 153 -0.55 -7.95 -6.00
C GLY A 153 -1.20 -9.09 -5.24
N ALA A 154 -0.77 -9.33 -3.99
CA ALA A 154 -1.38 -10.32 -3.10
C ALA A 154 -2.87 -10.07 -2.78
N PHE A 155 -3.41 -8.86 -3.06
CA PHE A 155 -4.84 -8.59 -2.90
C PHE A 155 -5.74 -9.47 -3.81
N THR A 156 -5.17 -10.05 -4.87
CA THR A 156 -5.86 -11.01 -5.74
C THR A 156 -5.85 -12.44 -5.20
N GLY A 157 -5.22 -12.65 -4.05
CA GLY A 157 -5.00 -13.94 -3.41
C GLY A 157 -3.54 -14.37 -3.47
N SER A 158 -3.00 -14.84 -2.34
CA SER A 158 -1.65 -15.37 -2.23
C SER A 158 -1.64 -16.54 -1.25
N VAL A 159 -0.86 -17.58 -1.56
CA VAL A 159 -0.72 -18.76 -0.71
C VAL A 159 -0.02 -18.36 0.60
N ALA A 160 -0.51 -18.88 1.73
CA ALA A 160 -0.01 -18.62 3.08
C ALA A 160 -0.06 -17.15 3.55
N GLN A 161 -0.79 -16.28 2.86
CA GLN A 161 -0.89 -14.84 3.12
C GLN A 161 -2.35 -14.36 3.25
N ALA A 162 -3.24 -15.13 3.85
CA ALA A 162 -4.67 -14.77 3.92
C ALA A 162 -4.89 -13.44 4.68
N ASN A 163 -4.20 -13.21 5.80
CA ASN A 163 -4.20 -11.97 6.57
C ASN A 163 -3.68 -10.78 5.74
N TYR A 164 -2.56 -10.96 5.08
CA TYR A 164 -1.93 -9.93 4.25
C TYR A 164 -2.78 -9.60 3.01
N SER A 165 -3.28 -10.62 2.31
CA SER A 165 -4.18 -10.44 1.15
C SER A 165 -5.46 -9.70 1.54
N ALA A 166 -6.07 -10.04 2.68
CA ALA A 166 -7.24 -9.36 3.21
C ALA A 166 -6.94 -7.90 3.54
N ALA A 167 -5.83 -7.63 4.24
CA ALA A 167 -5.42 -6.27 4.58
C ALA A 167 -5.15 -5.42 3.32
N LYS A 168 -4.44 -5.98 2.33
CA LYS A 168 -4.11 -5.26 1.09
C LYS A 168 -5.33 -5.04 0.19
N GLY A 169 -6.28 -5.98 0.16
CA GLY A 169 -7.59 -5.79 -0.47
C GLY A 169 -8.42 -4.72 0.25
N GLY A 170 -8.41 -4.74 1.58
CA GLY A 170 -9.05 -3.72 2.41
C GLY A 170 -8.51 -2.31 2.18
N ILE A 171 -7.18 -2.15 2.01
CA ILE A 171 -6.56 -0.86 1.66
C ILE A 171 -7.08 -0.34 0.32
N ILE A 172 -7.20 -1.17 -0.71
CA ILE A 172 -7.74 -0.76 -2.02
C ILE A 172 -9.18 -0.25 -1.88
N SER A 173 -10.01 -0.94 -1.10
CA SER A 173 -11.39 -0.52 -0.83
C SER A 173 -11.44 0.77 -0.01
N LEU A 174 -10.58 0.93 0.99
CA LEU A 174 -10.44 2.16 1.79
C LEU A 174 -10.04 3.35 0.90
N VAL A 175 -9.05 3.17 0.03
CA VAL A 175 -8.59 4.19 -0.93
C VAL A 175 -9.73 4.63 -1.85
N ARG A 176 -10.49 3.69 -2.42
CA ARG A 176 -11.63 4.02 -3.28
C ARG A 176 -12.72 4.77 -2.53
N SER A 177 -13.03 4.36 -1.30
CA SER A 177 -14.00 5.04 -0.44
C SER A 177 -13.53 6.46 -0.08
N ALA A 178 -12.24 6.63 0.25
CA ALA A 178 -11.64 7.93 0.52
C ALA A 178 -11.67 8.83 -0.73
N ALA A 179 -11.33 8.29 -1.91
CA ALA A 179 -11.39 9.01 -3.18
C ALA A 179 -12.79 9.60 -3.44
N LEU A 180 -13.84 8.79 -3.27
CA LEU A 180 -15.22 9.25 -3.47
C LEU A 180 -15.65 10.27 -2.41
N GLY A 181 -15.35 10.01 -1.14
CA GLY A 181 -15.81 10.85 -0.02
C GLY A 181 -15.09 12.19 0.09
N LEU A 182 -13.84 12.26 -0.37
CA LEU A 182 -12.96 13.40 -0.15
C LEU A 182 -12.72 14.26 -1.41
N HIS A 183 -13.10 13.78 -2.60
CA HIS A 183 -12.87 14.48 -3.88
C HIS A 183 -13.36 15.93 -3.87
N ARG A 184 -14.55 16.19 -3.34
CA ARG A 184 -15.12 17.55 -3.25
C ARG A 184 -14.30 18.54 -2.44
N TYR A 185 -13.32 18.06 -1.65
CA TYR A 185 -12.41 18.88 -0.86
C TYR A 185 -11.03 19.03 -1.47
N GLY A 186 -10.84 18.67 -2.75
CA GLY A 186 -9.55 18.72 -3.43
C GLY A 186 -8.54 17.67 -2.95
N ILE A 187 -9.03 16.60 -2.30
CA ILE A 187 -8.20 15.52 -1.76
C ILE A 187 -8.30 14.32 -2.70
N THR A 188 -7.16 13.81 -3.14
CA THR A 188 -7.08 12.56 -3.89
C THR A 188 -6.61 11.40 -3.00
N ALA A 189 -7.05 10.19 -3.33
CA ALA A 189 -6.60 8.97 -2.67
C ALA A 189 -6.30 7.89 -3.72
N ASN A 190 -5.08 7.34 -3.68
CA ASN A 190 -4.60 6.33 -4.61
C ASN A 190 -3.82 5.23 -3.89
N ALA A 191 -3.59 4.10 -4.56
CA ALA A 191 -2.76 3.03 -4.02
C ALA A 191 -1.62 2.66 -4.97
N ILE A 192 -0.48 2.26 -4.40
CA ILE A 192 0.64 1.66 -5.10
C ILE A 192 0.74 0.20 -4.67
N ALA A 193 0.83 -0.72 -5.63
CA ALA A 193 1.09 -2.14 -5.45
C ALA A 193 2.52 -2.45 -5.99
N PRO A 194 3.57 -2.26 -5.19
CA PRO A 194 4.94 -2.36 -5.65
C PRO A 194 5.39 -3.81 -5.83
N VAL A 195 6.34 -4.00 -6.74
CA VAL A 195 7.16 -5.23 -6.87
C VAL A 195 8.62 -4.79 -6.84
N ALA A 196 9.25 -4.84 -5.67
CA ALA A 196 10.61 -4.37 -5.45
C ALA A 196 11.38 -5.31 -4.51
N ARG A 197 12.69 -5.39 -4.68
CA ARG A 197 13.57 -6.12 -3.76
C ARG A 197 13.66 -5.41 -2.43
N THR A 198 13.14 -6.06 -1.40
CA THR A 198 13.15 -5.57 -0.02
C THR A 198 13.34 -6.76 0.91
N ARG A 199 13.57 -6.53 2.19
CA ARG A 199 13.58 -7.60 3.20
C ARG A 199 12.34 -8.50 3.12
N MET A 200 11.18 -7.94 2.77
CA MET A 200 9.93 -8.70 2.62
C MET A 200 9.94 -9.62 1.40
N SER A 201 10.57 -9.22 0.29
CA SER A 201 10.61 -10.01 -0.94
C SER A 201 11.74 -11.03 -0.98
N GLU A 202 12.76 -10.92 -0.11
CA GLU A 202 13.84 -11.91 0.00
C GLU A 202 13.36 -13.28 0.50
N LEU A 203 12.21 -13.32 1.18
CA LEU A 203 11.59 -14.54 1.68
C LEU A 203 10.71 -15.25 0.63
N VAL A 204 10.49 -14.64 -0.53
CA VAL A 204 9.67 -15.24 -1.60
C VAL A 204 10.47 -16.36 -2.28
N PRO A 205 9.98 -17.61 -2.30
CA PRO A 205 10.76 -18.79 -2.73
C PRO A 205 10.96 -18.91 -4.24
N PHE A 206 10.68 -17.87 -5.02
CA PHE A 206 10.83 -17.85 -6.48
C PHE A 206 11.28 -16.47 -6.97
N ALA A 207 12.08 -16.47 -8.03
CA ALA A 207 12.47 -15.25 -8.71
C ALA A 207 11.23 -14.55 -9.31
N ILE A 208 11.06 -13.28 -9.05
CA ILE A 208 10.09 -12.43 -9.74
C ILE A 208 10.89 -11.69 -10.81
N GLU A 209 10.56 -11.92 -12.07
CA GLU A 209 11.14 -11.19 -13.20
C GLU A 209 10.81 -9.69 -13.06
N ASP A 210 11.72 -8.83 -13.50
CA ASP A 210 11.59 -7.37 -13.46
C ASP A 210 11.42 -6.76 -12.06
N MET A 211 11.87 -7.45 -11.01
CA MET A 211 11.86 -6.90 -9.66
C MET A 211 12.90 -5.77 -9.55
N GLY A 212 12.44 -4.54 -9.54
CA GLY A 212 13.26 -3.35 -9.32
C GLY A 212 13.75 -3.19 -7.88
N GLY A 213 14.45 -2.08 -7.62
CA GLY A 213 14.80 -1.64 -6.27
C GLY A 213 13.66 -0.83 -5.61
N PRO A 214 13.78 -0.54 -4.31
CA PRO A 214 12.90 0.41 -3.62
C PRO A 214 12.82 1.78 -4.30
N GLU A 215 13.92 2.22 -4.90
CA GLU A 215 14.09 3.52 -5.58
C GLU A 215 13.19 3.62 -6.82
N ASP A 216 12.90 2.51 -7.49
CA ASP A 216 12.03 2.49 -8.68
C ASP A 216 10.55 2.79 -8.32
N VAL A 217 10.17 2.62 -7.06
CA VAL A 217 8.80 2.90 -6.59
C VAL A 217 8.61 4.38 -6.23
N ALA A 218 9.67 5.06 -5.78
CA ALA A 218 9.61 6.42 -5.26
C ALA A 218 9.08 7.45 -6.28
N PRO A 219 9.43 7.42 -7.58
CA PRO A 219 8.92 8.39 -8.57
C PRO A 219 7.40 8.39 -8.69
N MET A 220 6.73 7.21 -8.58
CA MET A 220 5.27 7.13 -8.61
C MET A 220 4.65 7.81 -7.38
N ALA A 221 5.24 7.64 -6.19
CA ALA A 221 4.77 8.31 -4.98
C ALA A 221 4.91 9.83 -5.10
N VAL A 222 6.07 10.32 -5.56
CA VAL A 222 6.32 11.75 -5.79
C VAL A 222 5.33 12.32 -6.83
N TYR A 223 5.08 11.62 -7.93
CA TYR A 223 4.07 12.00 -8.91
C TYR A 223 2.67 12.13 -8.29
N LEU A 224 2.22 11.13 -7.56
CA LEU A 224 0.89 11.14 -6.92
C LEU A 224 0.75 12.20 -5.82
N LEU A 225 1.85 12.65 -5.22
CA LEU A 225 1.89 13.75 -4.25
C LEU A 225 1.85 15.13 -4.91
N SER A 226 2.15 15.22 -6.20
CA SER A 226 2.28 16.48 -6.92
C SER A 226 0.93 17.08 -7.35
N ASP A 227 0.98 18.31 -7.86
CA ASP A 227 -0.18 18.96 -8.46
C ASP A 227 -0.48 18.42 -9.87
N ALA A 228 0.50 17.80 -10.54
CA ALA A 228 0.30 17.10 -11.80
C ALA A 228 -0.66 15.90 -11.69
N ALA A 229 -0.86 15.37 -10.47
CA ALA A 229 -1.80 14.29 -10.18
C ALA A 229 -3.11 14.75 -9.51
N ALA A 230 -3.47 16.03 -9.63
CA ALA A 230 -4.66 16.59 -8.97
C ALA A 230 -5.98 15.89 -9.37
N ASP A 231 -6.04 15.39 -10.60
CA ASP A 231 -7.21 14.68 -11.14
C ASP A 231 -7.09 13.15 -11.06
N VAL A 232 -5.99 12.63 -10.49
CA VAL A 232 -5.76 11.19 -10.33
C VAL A 232 -6.25 10.75 -8.96
N THR A 233 -7.38 10.03 -8.92
CA THR A 233 -7.96 9.54 -7.67
C THR A 233 -8.65 8.18 -7.85
N GLY A 234 -8.67 7.36 -6.78
CA GLY A 234 -9.28 6.04 -6.78
C GLY A 234 -8.51 4.98 -7.57
N GLN A 235 -7.28 5.27 -8.00
CA GLN A 235 -6.48 4.39 -8.83
C GLN A 235 -5.59 3.47 -7.99
N VAL A 236 -5.26 2.32 -8.58
CA VAL A 236 -4.26 1.37 -8.05
C VAL A 236 -3.22 1.13 -9.12
N TYR A 237 -1.96 1.41 -8.82
CA TYR A 237 -0.84 1.25 -9.75
C TYR A 237 0.10 0.14 -9.31
N THR A 238 0.47 -0.75 -10.23
CA THR A 238 1.65 -1.60 -10.05
C THR A 238 2.89 -0.85 -10.50
N VAL A 239 3.95 -0.91 -9.71
CA VAL A 239 5.29 -0.43 -10.07
C VAL A 239 6.29 -1.55 -9.86
N ALA A 240 7.03 -1.93 -10.91
CA ALA A 240 8.01 -3.02 -10.90
C ALA A 240 9.17 -2.66 -11.83
N GLY A 241 10.31 -2.21 -11.28
CA GLY A 241 11.39 -1.66 -12.09
C GLY A 241 10.89 -0.55 -13.01
N SER A 242 11.10 -0.69 -14.31
CA SER A 242 10.62 0.27 -15.33
C SER A 242 9.13 0.13 -15.69
N LYS A 243 8.44 -0.90 -15.17
CA LYS A 243 7.04 -1.16 -15.47
C LYS A 243 6.13 -0.34 -14.57
N VAL A 244 5.17 0.37 -15.16
CA VAL A 244 4.01 0.96 -14.48
C VAL A 244 2.74 0.43 -15.14
N ALA A 245 1.80 -0.08 -14.34
CA ALA A 245 0.50 -0.55 -14.82
C ALA A 245 -0.62 -0.08 -13.90
N VAL A 246 -1.82 0.15 -14.44
CA VAL A 246 -3.01 0.48 -13.68
C VAL A 246 -3.92 -0.75 -13.58
N TRP A 247 -4.51 -0.99 -12.40
CA TRP A 247 -5.52 -2.02 -12.18
C TRP A 247 -6.89 -1.55 -12.64
N ALA A 248 -7.64 -2.46 -13.26
CA ALA A 248 -9.00 -2.19 -13.66
C ALA A 248 -9.89 -1.82 -12.45
N GLN A 249 -10.83 -0.92 -12.67
CA GLN A 249 -11.87 -0.65 -11.67
C GLN A 249 -12.86 -1.82 -11.62
N PRO A 250 -13.28 -2.26 -10.42
CA PRO A 250 -14.23 -3.37 -10.29
C PRO A 250 -15.58 -2.98 -10.92
N ARG A 251 -16.10 -3.90 -11.72
CA ARG A 251 -17.43 -3.81 -12.32
C ARG A 251 -18.01 -5.20 -12.54
N GLU A 252 -19.33 -5.32 -12.57
CA GLU A 252 -19.98 -6.55 -13.02
C GLU A 252 -19.65 -6.78 -14.49
N LEU A 253 -19.15 -7.97 -14.82
CA LEU A 253 -18.80 -8.34 -16.19
C LEU A 253 -19.98 -8.92 -16.94
N ARG A 254 -20.81 -9.70 -16.26
CA ARG A 254 -21.98 -10.40 -16.81
C ARG A 254 -23.09 -10.39 -15.77
N THR A 255 -24.32 -10.26 -16.26
CA THR A 255 -25.53 -10.24 -15.41
C THR A 255 -26.60 -11.11 -16.01
N MET A 256 -27.37 -11.84 -15.20
CA MET A 256 -28.57 -12.54 -15.62
C MET A 256 -29.75 -12.11 -14.75
N TYR A 257 -30.95 -12.15 -15.34
CA TYR A 257 -32.19 -11.77 -14.66
C TYR A 257 -33.16 -12.96 -14.62
N GLY A 258 -33.85 -13.13 -13.52
CA GLY A 258 -34.98 -14.08 -13.33
C GLY A 258 -36.32 -13.36 -13.34
N ALA A 259 -37.38 -14.09 -13.57
CA ALA A 259 -38.75 -13.56 -13.47
C ALA A 259 -39.20 -13.31 -12.02
N GLY A 260 -38.44 -13.81 -11.03
CA GLY A 260 -38.73 -13.70 -9.59
C GLY A 260 -37.52 -14.15 -8.77
N ARG A 261 -37.79 -14.68 -7.58
CA ARG A 261 -36.74 -15.21 -6.71
C ARG A 261 -36.16 -16.50 -7.33
N TRP A 262 -34.84 -16.52 -7.46
CA TRP A 262 -34.11 -17.69 -7.92
C TRP A 262 -34.24 -18.87 -6.95
N THR A 263 -34.45 -20.08 -7.49
CA THR A 263 -34.28 -21.32 -6.77
C THR A 263 -32.85 -21.86 -6.95
N PRO A 264 -32.31 -22.68 -6.02
CA PRO A 264 -31.01 -23.32 -6.20
C PRO A 264 -30.91 -24.15 -7.50
N GLN A 265 -31.98 -24.78 -7.93
CA GLN A 265 -32.06 -25.57 -9.16
C GLN A 265 -31.90 -24.68 -10.39
N GLU A 266 -32.65 -23.58 -10.48
CA GLU A 266 -32.52 -22.61 -11.58
C GLU A 266 -31.11 -22.00 -11.65
N LEU A 267 -30.50 -21.73 -10.49
CA LEU A 267 -29.10 -21.23 -10.46
C LEU A 267 -28.11 -22.31 -10.95
N ALA A 268 -28.29 -23.58 -10.55
CA ALA A 268 -27.42 -24.67 -10.99
C ALA A 268 -27.47 -24.88 -12.52
N GLU A 269 -28.65 -24.72 -13.13
CA GLU A 269 -28.84 -24.86 -14.57
C GLU A 269 -28.37 -23.65 -15.36
N ARG A 270 -28.67 -22.44 -14.89
CA ARG A 270 -28.51 -21.21 -15.68
C ARG A 270 -27.21 -20.44 -15.42
N LEU A 271 -26.70 -20.47 -14.17
CA LEU A 271 -25.50 -19.71 -13.81
C LEU A 271 -24.28 -20.08 -14.68
N PRO A 272 -23.95 -21.37 -14.92
CA PRO A 272 -22.78 -21.75 -15.70
C PRO A 272 -22.79 -21.25 -17.15
N VAL A 273 -24.01 -21.17 -17.76
CA VAL A 273 -24.16 -20.81 -19.18
C VAL A 273 -24.43 -19.32 -19.41
N ALA A 274 -25.00 -18.64 -18.40
CA ALA A 274 -25.36 -17.21 -18.53
C ALA A 274 -24.27 -16.27 -17.98
N VAL A 275 -23.91 -16.46 -16.72
CA VAL A 275 -22.90 -15.63 -16.04
C VAL A 275 -21.53 -16.30 -16.07
N GLY A 276 -21.51 -17.62 -15.89
CA GLY A 276 -20.30 -18.43 -15.89
C GLY A 276 -19.42 -18.16 -14.66
N GLN A 277 -18.19 -18.64 -14.76
CA GLN A 277 -17.15 -18.43 -13.77
C GLN A 277 -15.85 -18.09 -14.46
N ASP A 278 -15.22 -16.99 -14.04
CA ASP A 278 -13.84 -16.72 -14.43
C ASP A 278 -12.92 -17.46 -13.47
N ARG A 279 -12.06 -18.32 -14.02
CA ARG A 279 -11.06 -19.04 -13.22
C ARG A 279 -10.02 -18.06 -12.70
N MET A 280 -9.60 -18.23 -11.45
CA MET A 280 -8.49 -17.44 -10.91
C MET A 280 -7.18 -17.81 -11.62
N PRO A 281 -6.49 -16.87 -12.31
CA PRO A 281 -5.24 -17.19 -13.04
C PRO A 281 -4.14 -17.79 -12.16
N SER A 282 -4.10 -17.40 -10.89
CA SER A 282 -3.16 -17.94 -9.90
C SER A 282 -3.33 -19.44 -9.62
N LEU A 283 -4.54 -20.00 -9.80
CA LEU A 283 -4.76 -21.45 -9.66
C LEU A 283 -4.06 -22.24 -10.78
N ASP A 284 -4.05 -21.72 -12.00
CA ASP A 284 -3.36 -22.35 -13.12
C ASP A 284 -1.83 -22.32 -12.91
N LEU A 285 -1.31 -21.22 -12.40
CA LEU A 285 0.11 -21.10 -12.06
C LEU A 285 0.52 -22.06 -10.93
N ILE A 286 -0.33 -22.21 -9.90
CA ILE A 286 -0.08 -23.18 -8.81
C ILE A 286 -0.10 -24.61 -9.36
N ALA A 287 -1.06 -24.96 -10.22
CA ALA A 287 -1.14 -26.29 -10.82
C ALA A 287 0.07 -26.60 -11.70
N GLN A 288 0.53 -25.65 -12.52
CA GLN A 288 1.74 -25.79 -13.34
C GLN A 288 2.99 -26.01 -12.50
N ARG A 289 3.17 -25.23 -11.41
CA ARG A 289 4.30 -25.39 -10.48
C ARG A 289 4.28 -26.72 -9.76
N ALA A 290 3.11 -27.19 -9.33
CA ALA A 290 2.96 -28.50 -8.70
C ALA A 290 3.34 -29.62 -9.66
N ALA A 291 2.94 -29.54 -10.93
CA ALA A 291 3.30 -30.50 -11.97
C ALA A 291 4.82 -30.49 -12.27
N ALA A 292 5.43 -29.32 -12.37
CA ALA A 292 6.87 -29.17 -12.58
C ALA A 292 7.70 -29.76 -11.41
N ALA A 293 7.25 -29.57 -10.17
CA ALA A 293 7.89 -30.13 -8.98
C ALA A 293 7.86 -31.66 -8.96
N GLN A 294 6.77 -32.28 -9.46
CA GLN A 294 6.64 -33.75 -9.55
C GLN A 294 7.52 -34.35 -10.66
N THR A 295 7.78 -33.62 -11.72
CA THR A 295 8.57 -34.10 -12.88
C THR A 295 10.08 -33.77 -12.75
N GLY A 296 10.52 -33.09 -11.70
CA GLY A 296 11.91 -32.65 -11.52
C GLY A 296 12.37 -31.60 -12.54
N ALA A 297 11.46 -31.11 -13.38
CA ALA A 297 11.75 -30.04 -14.35
C ALA A 297 11.79 -28.69 -13.59
N ARG A 298 12.89 -27.94 -13.79
CA ARG A 298 12.89 -26.53 -13.37
C ARG A 298 11.81 -25.81 -14.21
N PRO A 299 10.90 -25.02 -13.61
CA PRO A 299 10.01 -24.20 -14.40
C PRO A 299 10.86 -23.28 -15.28
N ASN A 300 10.58 -23.29 -16.59
CA ASN A 300 11.18 -22.35 -17.51
C ASN A 300 10.96 -20.93 -17.00
N ALA A 301 12.05 -20.13 -17.02
CA ALA A 301 12.11 -18.75 -16.63
C ALA A 301 11.14 -17.88 -17.44
#